data_a9e39f498b40c4d38368b7688faa912e
#
_entry.id   a9e39f498b40c4d38368b7688faa912e
#
_cell.length_a   1.000
_cell.length_b   1.000
_cell.length_c   1.000
_cell.angle_alpha   90.00
_cell.angle_beta   90.00
_cell.angle_gamma   90.00
#
_symmetry.space_group_name_H-M   'P 1'
#
loop_
_entity.id
_entity.type
_entity.pdbx_description
1 polymer ?
#
loop_
_entity_poly.entity_id
_entity_poly.type
_entity_poly.pdbx_seq_one_letter_code
_entity_poly.pdbx_strand_id
1 'polypeptide(L)'
;MTPEILVTDATCLGDAGALLEDHHVHSTFSDGISTLEENIAEAERAGLHHLGCVDLVRIDTMYVPDYAAAVRRLQPATTIGLSVGIEAKILDTFGRLDLPAEGLGGVDRVYAADHQFPWRDGPHSPRTVKAWIDTGEVTAGRCIEVLVEATIAAMRGNRRHPLVLAHLFSILPKVGLSEEQVPEALLGRLAAIAAETGTVVEISERWRCPSHRTIRALRAARVTLVCSTGSHAAATIGRYQYVRSTLLRLAA
;
A
#
# COMPACT_ATOMS: atom_id res chain seq x y z
N MET A 1 8.71 23.64 4.96
CA MET A 1 7.51 23.21 5.67
C MET A 1 6.79 22.26 4.74
N THR A 2 6.95 20.95 4.95
CA THR A 2 6.19 19.91 4.24
C THR A 2 4.74 20.02 4.70
N PRO A 3 3.75 20.09 3.80
CA PRO A 3 2.35 20.05 4.23
C PRO A 3 2.10 18.70 4.89
N GLU A 4 1.76 18.71 6.17
CA GLU A 4 1.17 17.56 6.84
C GLU A 4 -0.17 17.26 6.16
N ILE A 5 -0.17 16.24 5.31
CA ILE A 5 -1.43 15.66 4.82
C ILE A 5 -1.91 14.71 5.92
N LEU A 6 -2.59 15.28 6.90
CA LEU A 6 -3.34 14.52 7.89
C LEU A 6 -4.62 14.03 7.23
N VAL A 7 -4.60 12.79 6.74
CA VAL A 7 -5.82 12.10 6.35
C VAL A 7 -6.47 11.54 7.61
N THR A 8 -7.36 12.31 8.22
CA THR A 8 -8.30 11.79 9.21
C THR A 8 -9.47 11.14 8.47
N ASP A 9 -10.18 10.20 9.12
CA ASP A 9 -11.30 9.40 8.59
C ASP A 9 -12.36 10.12 7.72
N ALA A 10 -12.42 11.45 7.78
CA ALA A 10 -13.38 12.28 7.05
C ALA A 10 -12.83 12.89 5.75
N THR A 11 -11.52 12.92 5.55
CA THR A 11 -10.93 13.64 4.41
C THR A 11 -10.91 12.86 3.10
N CYS A 12 -11.05 11.54 3.14
CA CYS A 12 -11.25 10.74 1.92
C CYS A 12 -12.62 10.98 1.28
N LEU A 13 -13.60 11.48 2.03
CA LEU A 13 -14.95 11.78 1.56
C LEU A 13 -15.12 13.30 1.55
N GLY A 14 -15.11 13.92 0.38
CA GLY A 14 -15.55 15.32 0.22
C GLY A 14 -17.03 15.48 0.58
N ASP A 15 -17.52 16.74 0.62
CA ASP A 15 -18.87 17.15 1.05
C ASP A 15 -20.06 16.41 0.39
N ALA A 16 -19.81 15.58 -0.61
CA ALA A 16 -20.81 14.77 -1.32
C ALA A 16 -20.49 13.27 -1.34
N GLY A 17 -19.63 12.76 -0.43
CA GLY A 17 -19.19 11.37 -0.46
C GLY A 17 -18.26 11.05 -1.65
N ALA A 18 -17.64 12.07 -2.25
CA ALA A 18 -16.65 11.89 -3.30
C ALA A 18 -15.29 11.58 -2.69
N LEU A 19 -14.62 10.58 -3.24
CA LEU A 19 -13.22 10.29 -2.92
C LEU A 19 -12.36 11.23 -3.76
N LEU A 20 -11.60 12.09 -3.11
CA LEU A 20 -10.86 13.20 -3.73
C LEU A 20 -9.36 12.92 -3.88
N GLU A 21 -8.90 11.75 -3.47
CA GLU A 21 -7.50 11.38 -3.47
C GLU A 21 -7.31 9.95 -3.97
N ASP A 22 -6.18 9.70 -4.64
CA ASP A 22 -5.74 8.36 -5.03
C ASP A 22 -4.25 8.23 -4.67
N HIS A 23 -3.96 7.43 -3.67
CA HIS A 23 -2.63 7.37 -3.08
C HIS A 23 -1.69 6.33 -3.68
N HIS A 24 -2.14 5.55 -4.70
CA HIS A 24 -1.31 4.49 -5.27
C HIS A 24 -1.65 4.25 -6.74
N VAL A 25 -0.84 4.84 -7.63
CA VAL A 25 -1.00 4.73 -9.08
C VAL A 25 0.37 4.49 -9.72
N HIS A 26 0.46 3.43 -10.53
CA HIS A 26 1.66 3.06 -11.26
C HIS A 26 1.79 3.80 -12.59
N SER A 27 3.02 3.96 -13.06
CA SER A 27 3.33 4.57 -14.34
C SER A 27 4.23 3.67 -15.22
N THR A 28 4.57 4.15 -16.40
CA THR A 28 5.52 3.48 -17.31
C THR A 28 6.96 3.44 -16.79
N PHE A 29 7.24 4.01 -15.62
CA PHE A 29 8.53 3.79 -14.95
C PHE A 29 8.68 2.37 -14.42
N SER A 30 7.56 1.70 -14.07
CA SER A 30 7.56 0.29 -13.68
C SER A 30 6.64 -0.56 -14.56
N ASP A 31 5.48 -0.95 -14.05
CA ASP A 31 4.54 -1.86 -14.71
C ASP A 31 3.18 -1.24 -15.05
N GLY A 32 3.02 0.06 -14.86
CA GLY A 32 1.91 0.82 -15.40
C GLY A 32 2.01 0.96 -16.92
N ILE A 33 0.86 1.09 -17.59
CA ILE A 33 0.78 1.27 -19.05
C ILE A 33 0.59 2.72 -19.47
N SER A 34 0.35 3.62 -18.52
CA SER A 34 0.17 5.06 -18.76
C SER A 34 1.35 5.85 -18.21
N THR A 35 1.67 6.97 -18.86
CA THR A 35 2.71 7.91 -18.41
C THR A 35 2.25 8.69 -17.17
N LEU A 36 3.19 9.38 -16.50
CA LEU A 36 2.85 10.29 -15.40
C LEU A 36 1.89 11.38 -15.86
N GLU A 37 2.11 11.94 -17.04
CA GLU A 37 1.28 13.00 -17.63
C GLU A 37 -0.15 12.52 -17.89
N GLU A 38 -0.32 11.31 -18.46
CA GLU A 38 -1.63 10.70 -18.69
C GLU A 38 -2.36 10.42 -17.38
N ASN A 39 -1.64 9.93 -16.36
CA ASN A 39 -2.18 9.67 -15.03
C ASN A 39 -2.65 10.97 -14.35
N ILE A 40 -1.86 12.03 -14.42
CA ILE A 40 -2.20 13.35 -13.85
C ILE A 40 -3.42 13.94 -14.56
N ALA A 41 -3.45 13.91 -15.89
CA ALA A 41 -4.58 14.43 -16.67
C ALA A 41 -5.91 13.69 -16.33
N GLU A 42 -5.84 12.37 -16.14
CA GLU A 42 -7.02 11.60 -15.71
C GLU A 42 -7.42 11.91 -14.28
N ALA A 43 -6.47 12.07 -13.36
CA ALA A 43 -6.73 12.45 -11.98
C ALA A 43 -7.44 13.82 -11.89
N GLU A 44 -6.99 14.80 -12.67
CA GLU A 44 -7.66 16.11 -12.81
C GLU A 44 -9.07 15.97 -13.39
N ARG A 45 -9.22 15.16 -14.43
CA ARG A 45 -10.54 14.89 -15.07
C ARG A 45 -11.49 14.19 -14.10
N ALA A 46 -10.99 13.33 -13.23
CA ALA A 46 -11.75 12.65 -12.18
C ALA A 46 -12.09 13.57 -10.99
N GLY A 47 -11.56 14.79 -10.97
CA GLY A 47 -11.78 15.76 -9.88
C GLY A 47 -10.99 15.43 -8.61
N LEU A 48 -9.88 14.70 -8.71
CA LEU A 48 -9.02 14.43 -7.57
C LEU A 48 -8.26 15.70 -7.15
N HIS A 49 -7.94 15.79 -5.87
CA HIS A 49 -7.10 16.84 -5.29
C HIS A 49 -5.67 16.36 -5.02
N HIS A 50 -5.47 15.04 -4.98
CA HIS A 50 -4.16 14.43 -4.75
C HIS A 50 -4.00 13.14 -5.54
N LEU A 51 -2.77 12.94 -6.07
CA LEU A 51 -2.34 11.72 -6.74
C LEU A 51 -1.01 11.23 -6.16
N GLY A 52 -1.01 10.04 -5.60
CA GLY A 52 0.19 9.31 -5.22
C GLY A 52 0.76 8.59 -6.44
N CYS A 53 1.83 9.14 -7.03
CA CYS A 53 2.61 8.44 -8.03
C CYS A 53 3.46 7.40 -7.32
N VAL A 54 3.23 6.11 -7.58
CA VAL A 54 3.90 5.00 -6.88
C VAL A 54 4.33 3.95 -7.89
N ASP A 55 5.63 3.72 -7.99
CA ASP A 55 6.19 2.74 -8.92
C ASP A 55 6.98 1.64 -8.21
N LEU A 56 6.95 0.42 -8.78
CA LEU A 56 7.60 -0.76 -8.24
C LEU A 56 9.11 -0.61 -8.24
N VAL A 57 9.76 -0.96 -7.14
CA VAL A 57 11.21 -1.01 -7.06
C VAL A 57 11.71 -2.36 -6.56
N ARG A 58 12.99 -2.60 -6.85
CA ARG A 58 13.79 -3.71 -6.36
C ARG A 58 15.18 -3.20 -6.00
N ILE A 59 15.98 -4.04 -5.39
CA ILE A 59 17.34 -3.70 -4.98
C ILE A 59 18.24 -3.19 -6.14
N ASP A 60 17.96 -3.63 -7.35
CA ASP A 60 18.68 -3.28 -8.58
C ASP A 60 18.01 -2.16 -9.40
N THR A 61 16.96 -1.53 -8.89
CA THR A 61 16.27 -0.44 -9.59
C THR A 61 17.12 0.83 -9.61
N MET A 62 17.31 1.40 -10.80
CA MET A 62 18.15 2.59 -11.00
C MET A 62 17.37 3.85 -11.34
N TYR A 63 16.10 3.76 -11.71
CA TYR A 63 15.32 4.89 -12.23
C TYR A 63 14.75 5.84 -11.15
N VAL A 64 14.85 5.52 -9.86
CA VAL A 64 14.18 6.28 -8.80
C VAL A 64 14.51 7.78 -8.80
N PRO A 65 15.77 8.21 -8.98
CA PRO A 65 16.08 9.64 -9.07
C PRO A 65 15.39 10.35 -10.24
N ASP A 66 15.38 9.73 -11.43
CA ASP A 66 14.76 10.28 -12.63
C ASP A 66 13.25 10.34 -12.51
N TYR A 67 12.65 9.31 -11.92
CA TYR A 67 11.23 9.22 -11.59
C TYR A 67 10.82 10.34 -10.62
N ALA A 68 11.52 10.46 -9.49
CA ALA A 68 11.23 11.51 -8.51
C ALA A 68 11.36 12.91 -9.13
N ALA A 69 12.41 13.14 -9.93
CA ALA A 69 12.59 14.40 -10.65
C ALA A 69 11.47 14.66 -11.67
N ALA A 70 10.99 13.62 -12.37
CA ALA A 70 9.88 13.73 -13.31
C ALA A 70 8.56 14.16 -12.61
N VAL A 71 8.20 13.52 -11.51
CA VAL A 71 7.00 13.90 -10.72
C VAL A 71 7.12 15.34 -10.23
N ARG A 72 8.29 15.74 -9.68
CA ARG A 72 8.51 17.12 -9.18
C ARG A 72 8.44 18.16 -10.29
N ARG A 73 8.91 17.83 -11.49
CA ARG A 73 8.85 18.73 -12.65
C ARG A 73 7.40 18.94 -13.12
N LEU A 74 6.53 17.94 -12.96
CA LEU A 74 5.13 18.05 -13.36
C LEU A 74 4.27 18.80 -12.34
N GLN A 75 4.67 18.89 -11.08
CA GLN A 75 3.88 19.54 -10.01
C GLN A 75 3.49 21.01 -10.36
N PRO A 76 4.33 21.88 -10.93
CA PRO A 76 3.91 23.24 -11.27
C PRO A 76 2.90 23.33 -12.43
N ALA A 77 2.74 22.27 -13.22
CA ALA A 77 1.85 22.24 -14.38
C ALA A 77 0.46 21.66 -14.04
N THR A 78 0.22 21.26 -12.80
CA THR A 78 -1.05 20.68 -12.35
C THR A 78 -1.60 21.40 -11.11
N THR A 79 -2.92 21.35 -10.94
CA THR A 79 -3.62 21.91 -9.77
C THR A 79 -3.75 20.90 -8.62
N ILE A 80 -3.52 19.61 -8.88
CA ILE A 80 -3.59 18.57 -7.85
C ILE A 80 -2.24 18.40 -7.16
N GLY A 81 -2.26 18.00 -5.88
CA GLY A 81 -1.05 17.62 -5.15
C GLY A 81 -0.47 16.32 -5.68
N LEU A 82 0.85 16.27 -5.90
CA LEU A 82 1.55 15.05 -6.29
C LEU A 82 2.48 14.58 -5.17
N SER A 83 2.51 13.28 -4.90
CA SER A 83 3.52 12.67 -4.04
C SER A 83 4.30 11.58 -4.77
N VAL A 84 5.57 11.43 -4.40
CA VAL A 84 6.48 10.40 -4.93
C VAL A 84 6.50 9.22 -3.98
N GLY A 85 5.97 8.10 -4.41
CA GLY A 85 6.02 6.84 -3.70
C GLY A 85 6.83 5.80 -4.45
N ILE A 86 7.38 4.85 -3.72
CA ILE A 86 7.97 3.63 -4.29
C ILE A 86 7.38 2.42 -3.59
N GLU A 87 7.05 1.39 -4.36
CA GLU A 87 6.51 0.15 -3.82
C GLU A 87 7.57 -0.94 -3.80
N ALA A 88 7.83 -1.49 -2.62
CA ALA A 88 8.81 -2.54 -2.38
C ALA A 88 8.19 -3.72 -1.65
N LYS A 89 8.53 -4.94 -2.07
CA LYS A 89 8.07 -6.13 -1.35
C LYS A 89 8.83 -6.32 -0.04
N ILE A 90 8.14 -6.92 0.94
CA ILE A 90 8.78 -7.42 2.16
C ILE A 90 9.50 -8.72 1.82
N LEU A 91 10.81 -8.79 2.11
CA LEU A 91 11.68 -9.89 1.68
C LEU A 91 11.69 -11.07 2.65
N ASP A 92 11.62 -10.82 3.94
CA ASP A 92 11.82 -11.85 4.96
C ASP A 92 11.16 -11.54 6.29
N THR A 93 11.26 -12.47 7.23
CA THR A 93 10.73 -12.35 8.60
C THR A 93 11.36 -11.23 9.41
N PHE A 94 12.49 -10.67 8.97
CA PHE A 94 13.14 -9.52 9.63
C PHE A 94 12.58 -8.19 9.11
N GLY A 95 11.66 -8.22 8.16
CA GLY A 95 11.01 -7.05 7.60
C GLY A 95 11.88 -6.25 6.64
N ARG A 96 12.92 -6.86 6.06
CA ARG A 96 13.72 -6.18 5.03
C ARG A 96 12.86 -5.91 3.81
N LEU A 97 12.98 -4.71 3.26
CA LEU A 97 12.31 -4.31 2.02
C LEU A 97 13.26 -4.42 0.83
N ASP A 98 12.71 -4.76 -0.34
CA ASP A 98 13.44 -4.86 -1.62
C ASP A 98 13.69 -3.46 -2.19
N LEU A 99 14.49 -2.67 -1.51
CA LEU A 99 14.78 -1.28 -1.83
C LEU A 99 16.16 -1.12 -2.45
N PRO A 100 16.34 -0.19 -3.40
CA PRO A 100 17.67 0.24 -3.83
C PRO A 100 18.51 0.71 -2.64
N ALA A 101 19.79 0.41 -2.67
CA ALA A 101 20.73 0.79 -1.61
C ALA A 101 20.92 2.32 -1.53
N GLU A 102 20.76 2.99 -2.67
CA GLU A 102 20.97 4.43 -2.87
C GLU A 102 19.84 5.02 -3.73
N GLY A 103 19.83 6.34 -3.88
CA GLY A 103 18.93 7.02 -4.83
C GLY A 103 17.50 7.25 -4.35
N LEU A 104 17.21 7.10 -3.05
CA LEU A 104 15.89 7.37 -2.50
C LEU A 104 15.63 8.86 -2.19
N GLY A 105 16.54 9.74 -2.57
CA GLY A 105 16.34 11.18 -2.45
C GLY A 105 15.13 11.65 -3.27
N GLY A 106 14.26 12.43 -2.65
CA GLY A 106 13.03 12.91 -3.30
C GLY A 106 11.82 11.97 -3.20
N VAL A 107 11.97 10.79 -2.61
CA VAL A 107 10.86 9.89 -2.26
C VAL A 107 10.16 10.40 -1.00
N ASP A 108 8.84 10.57 -1.07
CA ASP A 108 8.02 11.00 0.06
C ASP A 108 7.59 9.83 0.95
N ARG A 109 7.28 8.66 0.34
CA ARG A 109 6.74 7.48 1.04
C ARG A 109 7.27 6.19 0.43
N VAL A 110 7.46 5.20 1.29
CA VAL A 110 7.73 3.81 0.89
C VAL A 110 6.48 2.97 1.14
N TYR A 111 6.04 2.25 0.12
CA TYR A 111 4.92 1.32 0.18
C TYR A 111 5.47 -0.10 0.36
N ALA A 112 5.19 -0.70 1.51
CA ALA A 112 5.58 -2.09 1.79
C ALA A 112 4.46 -3.03 1.37
N ALA A 113 4.75 -3.94 0.45
CA ALA A 113 3.79 -4.82 -0.20
C ALA A 113 4.03 -6.31 0.10
N ASP A 114 2.94 -7.08 0.19
CA ASP A 114 2.93 -8.52 0.38
C ASP A 114 2.89 -9.31 -0.94
N HIS A 115 3.79 -8.99 -1.87
CA HIS A 115 3.81 -9.64 -3.20
C HIS A 115 4.24 -11.12 -3.15
N GLN A 116 5.03 -11.48 -2.15
CA GLN A 116 5.51 -12.84 -1.87
C GLN A 116 5.46 -13.08 -0.36
N PHE A 117 5.47 -14.34 0.06
CA PHE A 117 5.55 -14.67 1.49
C PHE A 117 6.97 -14.45 2.00
N PRO A 118 7.15 -13.58 3.01
CA PRO A 118 8.45 -13.18 3.52
C PRO A 118 8.99 -14.19 4.54
N TRP A 119 9.50 -15.32 4.04
CA TRP A 119 10.06 -16.36 4.90
C TRP A 119 11.46 -15.99 5.39
N ARG A 120 11.99 -16.76 6.37
CA ARG A 120 13.30 -16.45 6.99
C ARG A 120 14.47 -16.53 6.01
N ASP A 121 14.40 -17.43 5.06
CA ASP A 121 15.38 -17.67 4.00
C ASP A 121 15.16 -16.81 2.75
N GLY A 122 14.11 -15.99 2.76
CA GLY A 122 13.77 -15.10 1.66
C GLY A 122 12.31 -15.20 1.22
N PRO A 123 11.96 -14.45 0.17
CA PRO A 123 10.58 -14.40 -0.30
C PRO A 123 10.21 -15.62 -1.13
N HIS A 124 9.10 -16.27 -0.80
CA HIS A 124 8.56 -17.41 -1.54
C HIS A 124 7.30 -17.06 -2.30
N SER A 125 7.16 -17.64 -3.50
CA SER A 125 5.98 -17.41 -4.33
C SER A 125 4.70 -17.96 -3.67
N PRO A 126 3.52 -17.36 -3.91
CA PRO A 126 2.25 -17.92 -3.44
C PRO A 126 2.05 -19.37 -3.87
N ARG A 127 2.50 -19.73 -5.09
CA ARG A 127 2.42 -21.11 -5.60
C ARG A 127 3.20 -22.08 -4.71
N THR A 128 4.42 -21.71 -4.31
CA THR A 128 5.28 -22.53 -3.43
C THR A 128 4.61 -22.70 -2.07
N VAL A 129 4.17 -21.61 -1.46
CA VAL A 129 3.56 -21.63 -0.12
C VAL A 129 2.24 -22.40 -0.13
N LYS A 130 1.43 -22.25 -1.19
CA LYS A 130 0.22 -23.05 -1.35
C LYS A 130 0.53 -24.56 -1.39
N ALA A 131 1.56 -24.97 -2.12
CA ALA A 131 1.97 -26.36 -2.16
C ALA A 131 2.39 -26.89 -0.78
N TRP A 132 3.11 -26.10 0.01
CA TRP A 132 3.47 -26.46 1.39
C TRP A 132 2.24 -26.63 2.31
N ILE A 133 1.23 -25.76 2.14
CA ILE A 133 -0.03 -25.89 2.87
C ILE A 133 -0.77 -27.14 2.46
N ASP A 134 -0.89 -27.40 1.15
CA ASP A 134 -1.62 -28.55 0.59
C ASP A 134 -0.97 -29.89 0.99
N THR A 135 0.35 -29.95 1.14
CA THR A 135 1.10 -31.13 1.59
C THR A 135 1.21 -31.26 3.10
N GLY A 136 0.80 -30.23 3.87
CA GLY A 136 0.95 -30.21 5.31
C GLY A 136 2.36 -29.91 5.82
N GLU A 137 3.29 -29.52 4.93
CA GLU A 137 4.65 -29.07 5.29
C GLU A 137 4.62 -27.83 6.15
N VAL A 138 3.67 -26.92 5.88
CA VAL A 138 3.42 -25.70 6.67
C VAL A 138 1.92 -25.57 6.95
N THR A 139 1.58 -25.20 8.17
CA THR A 139 0.17 -24.93 8.51
C THR A 139 -0.27 -23.54 8.04
N ALA A 140 -1.57 -23.38 7.75
CA ALA A 140 -2.20 -22.10 7.44
C ALA A 140 -1.91 -21.04 8.53
N GLY A 141 -2.03 -21.42 9.81
CA GLY A 141 -1.73 -20.53 10.93
C GLY A 141 -0.29 -20.03 10.91
N ARG A 142 0.67 -20.91 10.60
CA ARG A 142 2.08 -20.51 10.50
C ARG A 142 2.35 -19.54 9.35
N CYS A 143 1.69 -19.72 8.21
CA CYS A 143 1.79 -18.79 7.08
C CYS A 143 1.29 -17.39 7.47
N ILE A 144 0.15 -17.32 8.17
CA ILE A 144 -0.43 -16.05 8.66
C ILE A 144 0.51 -15.40 9.69
N GLU A 145 1.01 -16.16 10.65
CA GLU A 145 1.97 -15.65 11.64
C GLU A 145 3.20 -15.03 10.96
N VAL A 146 3.82 -15.75 10.04
CA VAL A 146 5.01 -15.28 9.31
C VAL A 146 4.73 -13.98 8.57
N LEU A 147 3.60 -13.89 7.88
CA LEU A 147 3.22 -12.68 7.15
C LEU A 147 3.04 -11.49 8.09
N VAL A 148 2.28 -11.67 9.19
CA VAL A 148 2.04 -10.60 10.17
C VAL A 148 3.32 -10.18 10.88
N GLU A 149 4.16 -11.13 11.32
CA GLU A 149 5.42 -10.83 12.00
C GLU A 149 6.40 -10.07 11.09
N ALA A 150 6.52 -10.49 9.84
CA ALA A 150 7.37 -9.79 8.86
C ALA A 150 6.86 -8.38 8.57
N THR A 151 5.53 -8.19 8.47
CA THR A 151 4.92 -6.87 8.32
C THR A 151 5.21 -5.98 9.52
N ILE A 152 5.06 -6.50 10.75
CA ILE A 152 5.41 -5.78 11.98
C ILE A 152 6.91 -5.42 12.00
N ALA A 153 7.78 -6.35 11.60
CA ALA A 153 9.21 -6.09 11.53
C ALA A 153 9.56 -4.99 10.52
N ALA A 154 8.88 -4.97 9.34
CA ALA A 154 9.05 -3.92 8.33
C ALA A 154 8.63 -2.54 8.86
N MET A 155 7.51 -2.45 9.58
CA MET A 155 7.08 -1.20 10.21
C MET A 155 8.09 -0.67 11.24
N ARG A 156 8.70 -1.55 12.03
CA ARG A 156 9.69 -1.18 13.04
C ARG A 156 11.06 -0.86 12.47
N GLY A 157 11.43 -1.53 11.38
CA GLY A 157 12.77 -1.42 10.76
C GLY A 157 12.91 -0.18 9.86
N ASN A 158 11.85 0.23 9.18
CA ASN A 158 11.89 1.35 8.25
C ASN A 158 11.58 2.68 8.95
N ARG A 159 12.62 3.42 9.33
CA ARG A 159 12.50 4.72 10.02
C ARG A 159 12.98 5.91 9.19
N ARG A 160 13.47 5.67 7.97
CA ARG A 160 14.02 6.74 7.13
C ARG A 160 12.96 7.47 6.30
N HIS A 161 11.92 6.74 5.91
CA HIS A 161 10.82 7.28 5.10
C HIS A 161 9.48 6.88 5.75
N PRO A 162 8.46 7.74 5.67
CA PRO A 162 7.10 7.36 6.05
C PRO A 162 6.66 6.09 5.32
N LEU A 163 6.14 5.12 6.06
CA LEU A 163 5.74 3.81 5.53
C LEU A 163 4.23 3.75 5.30
N VAL A 164 3.86 3.18 4.17
CA VAL A 164 2.48 2.77 3.86
C VAL A 164 2.46 1.25 3.70
N LEU A 165 1.54 0.56 4.35
CA LEU A 165 1.25 -0.84 4.02
C LEU A 165 0.34 -0.85 2.80
N ALA A 166 0.89 -1.27 1.67
CA ALA A 166 0.16 -1.43 0.41
C ALA A 166 -0.70 -2.70 0.46
N HIS A 167 -1.96 -2.59 0.05
CA HIS A 167 -2.91 -3.72 -0.12
C HIS A 167 -2.73 -4.86 0.89
N LEU A 168 -2.66 -4.50 2.17
CA LEU A 168 -2.43 -5.41 3.30
C LEU A 168 -3.29 -6.68 3.20
N PHE A 169 -2.66 -7.86 3.28
CA PHE A 169 -3.25 -9.19 3.18
C PHE A 169 -3.73 -9.61 1.78
N SER A 170 -3.40 -8.85 0.73
CA SER A 170 -3.76 -9.19 -0.65
C SER A 170 -3.23 -10.55 -1.12
N ILE A 171 -2.18 -11.06 -0.48
CA ILE A 171 -1.56 -12.34 -0.83
C ILE A 171 -2.32 -13.56 -0.28
N LEU A 172 -3.09 -13.42 0.81
CA LEU A 172 -3.76 -14.56 1.47
C LEU A 172 -4.67 -15.35 0.54
N PRO A 173 -5.54 -14.73 -0.28
CA PRO A 173 -6.38 -15.47 -1.22
C PRO A 173 -5.61 -16.29 -2.26
N LYS A 174 -4.39 -15.87 -2.60
CA LYS A 174 -3.53 -16.58 -3.57
C LYS A 174 -3.05 -17.95 -3.07
N VAL A 175 -3.15 -18.20 -1.77
CA VAL A 175 -2.80 -19.48 -1.13
C VAL A 175 -4.02 -20.18 -0.49
N GLY A 176 -5.23 -19.71 -0.79
CA GLY A 176 -6.47 -20.28 -0.27
C GLY A 176 -6.78 -19.86 1.18
N LEU A 177 -6.15 -18.80 1.67
CA LEU A 177 -6.41 -18.24 2.99
C LEU A 177 -7.22 -16.95 2.89
N SER A 178 -7.76 -16.49 4.01
CA SER A 178 -8.50 -15.23 4.11
C SER A 178 -8.11 -14.44 5.35
N GLU A 179 -8.43 -13.16 5.37
CA GLU A 179 -8.21 -12.28 6.51
C GLU A 179 -8.98 -12.71 7.77
N GLU A 180 -10.10 -13.42 7.61
CA GLU A 180 -10.89 -13.94 8.72
C GLU A 180 -10.13 -14.98 9.56
N GLN A 181 -9.12 -15.62 8.97
CA GLN A 181 -8.24 -16.58 9.64
C GLN A 181 -7.11 -15.93 10.43
N VAL A 182 -6.90 -14.61 10.27
CA VAL A 182 -5.92 -13.88 11.08
C VAL A 182 -6.40 -13.81 12.53
N PRO A 183 -5.67 -14.37 13.51
CA PRO A 183 -6.06 -14.30 14.91
C PRO A 183 -6.23 -12.87 15.41
N GLU A 184 -7.26 -12.62 16.22
CA GLU A 184 -7.57 -11.29 16.77
C GLU A 184 -6.36 -10.65 17.47
N ALA A 185 -5.63 -11.46 18.25
CA ALA A 185 -4.43 -11.01 18.95
C ALA A 185 -3.33 -10.53 18.00
N LEU A 186 -3.12 -11.22 16.87
CA LEU A 186 -2.15 -10.81 15.84
C LEU A 186 -2.60 -9.55 15.12
N LEU A 187 -3.87 -9.45 14.79
CA LEU A 187 -4.44 -8.27 14.15
C LEU A 187 -4.36 -7.05 15.06
N GLY A 188 -4.74 -7.18 16.32
CA GLY A 188 -4.64 -6.11 17.31
C GLY A 188 -3.19 -5.66 17.53
N ARG A 189 -2.23 -6.60 17.54
CA ARG A 189 -0.81 -6.28 17.66
C ARG A 189 -0.29 -5.54 16.41
N LEU A 190 -0.67 -5.97 15.21
CA LEU A 190 -0.32 -5.27 13.97
C LEU A 190 -0.86 -3.84 13.98
N ALA A 191 -2.12 -3.65 14.35
CA ALA A 191 -2.75 -2.34 14.41
C ALA A 191 -2.07 -1.43 15.46
N ALA A 192 -1.73 -1.96 16.63
CA ALA A 192 -1.02 -1.20 17.66
C ALA A 192 0.37 -0.74 17.18
N ILE A 193 1.12 -1.61 16.49
CA ILE A 193 2.44 -1.25 15.95
C ILE A 193 2.32 -0.25 14.79
N ALA A 194 1.31 -0.38 13.93
CA ALA A 194 1.07 0.61 12.88
C ALA A 194 0.83 2.01 13.47
N ALA A 195 0.04 2.10 14.55
CA ALA A 195 -0.19 3.35 15.27
C ALA A 195 1.09 3.88 15.94
N GLU A 196 1.85 3.01 16.63
CA GLU A 196 3.12 3.35 17.30
C GLU A 196 4.16 3.90 16.33
N THR A 197 4.25 3.32 15.14
CA THR A 197 5.26 3.70 14.14
C THR A 197 4.81 4.82 13.20
N GLY A 198 3.56 5.26 13.30
CA GLY A 198 2.96 6.21 12.35
C GLY A 198 2.79 5.64 10.94
N THR A 199 2.75 4.30 10.83
CA THR A 199 2.55 3.63 9.55
C THR A 199 1.13 3.84 9.05
N VAL A 200 1.00 4.26 7.80
CA VAL A 200 -0.29 4.43 7.11
C VAL A 200 -0.70 3.09 6.50
N VAL A 201 -2.00 2.81 6.41
CA VAL A 201 -2.50 1.60 5.75
C VAL A 201 -3.43 1.96 4.61
N GLU A 202 -3.20 1.35 3.48
CA GLU A 202 -3.97 1.52 2.25
C GLU A 202 -5.27 0.70 2.29
N ILE A 203 -6.40 1.33 1.89
CA ILE A 203 -7.61 0.63 1.46
C ILE A 203 -7.57 0.55 -0.06
N SER A 204 -7.30 -0.62 -0.59
CA SER A 204 -7.04 -0.85 -2.00
C SER A 204 -8.31 -1.25 -2.76
N GLU A 205 -8.65 -0.48 -3.79
CA GLU A 205 -9.75 -0.80 -4.73
C GLU A 205 -9.44 -2.07 -5.53
N ARG A 206 -8.24 -2.13 -6.12
CA ARG A 206 -7.80 -3.24 -6.99
C ARG A 206 -7.82 -4.58 -6.26
N TRP A 207 -7.30 -4.62 -5.06
CA TRP A 207 -7.15 -5.85 -4.28
C TRP A 207 -8.31 -6.11 -3.32
N ARG A 208 -9.22 -5.14 -3.16
CA ARG A 208 -10.39 -5.20 -2.30
C ARG A 208 -10.03 -5.62 -0.86
N CYS A 209 -8.99 -5.01 -0.35
CA CYS A 209 -8.43 -5.23 0.99
C CYS A 209 -7.97 -3.90 1.63
N PRO A 210 -7.72 -3.87 2.94
CA PRO A 210 -8.04 -4.94 3.88
C PRO A 210 -9.56 -5.06 4.13
N SER A 211 -9.98 -6.16 4.77
CA SER A 211 -11.39 -6.42 5.09
C SER A 211 -11.96 -5.40 6.09
N HIS A 212 -13.30 -5.32 6.18
CA HIS A 212 -13.96 -4.46 7.18
C HIS A 212 -13.53 -4.77 8.62
N ARG A 213 -13.27 -6.06 8.94
CA ARG A 213 -12.77 -6.48 10.24
C ARG A 213 -11.42 -5.88 10.53
N THR A 214 -10.49 -5.98 9.59
CA THR A 214 -9.14 -5.42 9.68
C THR A 214 -9.18 -3.89 9.77
N ILE A 215 -9.99 -3.23 8.94
CA ILE A 215 -10.15 -1.76 8.98
C ILE A 215 -10.70 -1.29 10.33
N ARG A 216 -11.66 -1.99 10.92
CA ARG A 216 -12.16 -1.64 12.27
C ARG A 216 -11.07 -1.75 13.33
N ALA A 217 -10.23 -2.79 13.29
CA ALA A 217 -9.11 -2.94 14.22
C ALA A 217 -8.08 -1.80 14.06
N LEU A 218 -7.75 -1.43 12.82
CA LEU A 218 -6.85 -0.32 12.52
C LEU A 218 -7.42 1.03 13.01
N ARG A 219 -8.71 1.30 12.77
CA ARG A 219 -9.38 2.51 13.26
C ARG A 219 -9.44 2.58 14.78
N ALA A 220 -9.75 1.45 15.44
CA ALA A 220 -9.75 1.37 16.90
C ALA A 220 -8.38 1.72 17.51
N ALA A 221 -7.29 1.37 16.81
CA ALA A 221 -5.92 1.74 17.15
C ALA A 221 -5.51 3.15 16.66
N ARG A 222 -6.41 3.90 16.00
CA ARG A 222 -6.16 5.23 15.42
C ARG A 222 -5.08 5.24 14.33
N VAL A 223 -4.98 4.17 13.56
CA VAL A 223 -4.10 4.10 12.39
C VAL A 223 -4.66 4.99 11.29
N THR A 224 -3.81 5.78 10.65
CA THR A 224 -4.16 6.57 9.47
C THR A 224 -4.41 5.65 8.28
N LEU A 225 -5.55 5.84 7.61
CA LEU A 225 -5.95 5.10 6.42
C LEU A 225 -5.92 6.01 5.20
N VAL A 226 -5.51 5.49 4.05
CA VAL A 226 -5.56 6.17 2.76
C VAL A 226 -6.28 5.29 1.74
N CYS A 227 -6.93 5.91 0.76
CA CYS A 227 -7.62 5.20 -0.29
C CYS A 227 -6.78 5.17 -1.56
N SER A 228 -6.81 4.06 -2.28
CA SER A 228 -6.09 3.94 -3.54
C SER A 228 -6.83 3.07 -4.53
N THR A 229 -6.63 3.35 -5.81
CA THR A 229 -7.09 2.46 -6.87
C THR A 229 -6.10 1.32 -7.13
N GLY A 230 -4.82 1.49 -6.87
CA GLY A 230 -3.77 0.57 -7.34
C GLY A 230 -3.74 0.51 -8.87
N SER A 231 -4.03 1.63 -9.53
CA SER A 231 -4.20 1.70 -10.99
C SER A 231 -2.88 1.50 -11.72
N HIS A 232 -2.94 0.68 -12.79
CA HIS A 232 -1.86 0.51 -13.77
C HIS A 232 -2.20 1.17 -15.11
N ALA A 233 -3.38 1.77 -15.22
CA ALA A 233 -3.84 2.48 -16.40
C ALA A 233 -4.61 3.73 -15.99
N ALA A 234 -4.37 4.86 -16.64
CA ALA A 234 -5.04 6.12 -16.35
C ALA A 234 -6.56 5.97 -16.27
N ALA A 235 -7.17 5.21 -17.15
CA ALA A 235 -8.62 5.00 -17.23
C ALA A 235 -9.29 4.48 -15.93
N THR A 236 -8.52 3.96 -14.96
CA THR A 236 -9.04 3.42 -13.71
C THR A 236 -8.77 4.30 -12.48
N ILE A 237 -8.04 5.40 -12.63
CA ILE A 237 -7.72 6.34 -11.57
C ILE A 237 -8.98 6.99 -11.01
N GLY A 238 -9.09 7.06 -9.68
CA GLY A 238 -10.23 7.65 -8.98
C GLY A 238 -11.54 6.85 -9.09
N ARG A 239 -11.52 5.66 -9.68
CA ARG A 239 -12.72 4.81 -9.84
C ARG A 239 -12.85 3.85 -8.66
N TYR A 240 -13.65 4.26 -7.69
CA TYR A 240 -13.83 3.57 -6.43
C TYR A 240 -15.21 2.91 -6.33
N GLN A 241 -15.24 1.59 -6.18
CA GLN A 241 -16.44 0.81 -5.88
C GLN A 241 -16.30 0.13 -4.51
N TYR A 242 -15.23 -0.67 -4.32
CA TYR A 242 -14.95 -1.36 -3.06
C TYR A 242 -14.67 -0.37 -1.93
N VAL A 243 -13.78 0.60 -2.16
CA VAL A 243 -13.42 1.62 -1.18
C VAL A 243 -14.67 2.39 -0.74
N ARG A 244 -15.48 2.88 -1.68
CA ARG A 244 -16.72 3.60 -1.38
C ARG A 244 -17.69 2.77 -0.55
N SER A 245 -17.95 1.52 -0.94
CA SER A 245 -18.85 0.63 -0.20
C SER A 245 -18.34 0.32 1.20
N THR A 246 -17.02 0.23 1.35
CA THR A 246 -16.35 0.00 2.64
C THR A 246 -16.52 1.20 3.57
N LEU A 247 -16.23 2.41 3.10
CA LEU A 247 -16.37 3.62 3.90
C LEU A 247 -17.81 3.88 4.33
N LEU A 248 -18.80 3.67 3.44
CA LEU A 248 -20.20 3.79 3.79
C LEU A 248 -20.63 2.83 4.91
N ARG A 249 -20.15 1.58 4.88
CA ARG A 249 -20.44 0.59 5.95
C ARG A 249 -19.74 0.90 7.28
N LEU A 250 -18.65 1.66 7.24
CA LEU A 250 -17.94 2.08 8.46
C LEU A 250 -18.56 3.31 9.10
N ALA A 251 -19.34 4.08 8.34
CA ALA A 251 -20.04 5.27 8.79
C ALA A 251 -21.45 4.94 9.36
N ALA A 252 -22.01 3.76 9.01
CA ALA A 252 -23.30 3.28 9.49
C ALA A 252 -23.18 2.57 10.84
#